data_6f3079bb08a374a07ab71e9067fb5b31
#
_entry.id   6f3079bb08a374a07ab71e9067fb5b31
#
_cell.length_a   1.000
_cell.length_b   1.000
_cell.length_c   1.000
_cell.angle_alpha   90.00
_cell.angle_beta   90.00
_cell.angle_gamma   90.00
#
_symmetry.space_group_name_H-M   'P 1'
#
loop_
_entity.id
_entity.type
_entity.pdbx_description
1 polymer ?
#
loop_
_entity_poly.entity_id
_entity_poly.type
_entity_poly.pdbx_seq_one_letter_code
_entity_poly.pdbx_strand_id
1 'polypeptide(L)'
;YEVEAEVGFTSEYVKERYGGSMKPLADAVKSGKVLGIVNLVGCCNPRVVYERAVVDVATKLLENNILILTNGCASFPLLKTGMCAVKAQELAGEGLRSILGDDLPPIWHVGECVDNTRSTEIFAGVAGELGLEMKDMPYAMSSPEWANEKGLGASYCFRLMGINTYHCVYPPAHGSQNVMNYILDSSKTLGSTMNVEVDPLKLADKIIENMKNKRKALGWDK
;
A
#
# COMPACT_ATOMS: atom_id res chain seq x y z
N TYR A 1 -14.18 3.93 24.46
CA TYR A 1 -14.24 3.69 23.02
C TYR A 1 -13.51 2.38 22.73
N GLU A 2 -14.25 1.35 22.32
CA GLU A 2 -13.72 0.02 22.03
C GLU A 2 -13.83 -0.23 20.52
N VAL A 3 -12.80 -0.78 19.92
CA VAL A 3 -12.74 -1.14 18.50
C VAL A 3 -12.12 -2.54 18.39
N GLU A 4 -12.77 -3.40 17.64
CA GLU A 4 -12.18 -4.67 17.24
C GLU A 4 -11.26 -4.47 16.06
N ALA A 5 -10.11 -5.13 16.07
CA ALA A 5 -9.16 -5.13 14.95
C ALA A 5 -8.31 -6.39 14.97
N GLU A 6 -7.95 -6.88 13.79
CA GLU A 6 -6.93 -7.89 13.64
C GLU A 6 -5.58 -7.23 13.34
N VAL A 7 -4.55 -7.65 14.06
CA VAL A 7 -3.20 -7.09 13.98
C VAL A 7 -2.15 -8.20 13.95
N GLY A 8 -0.94 -7.85 13.51
CA GLY A 8 0.19 -8.79 13.56
C GLY A 8 0.33 -9.67 12.31
N PHE A 9 -0.10 -9.18 11.15
CA PHE A 9 0.07 -9.88 9.88
C PHE A 9 1.56 -9.95 9.50
N THR A 10 2.15 -11.14 9.67
CA THR A 10 3.50 -11.47 9.17
C THR A 10 3.40 -12.32 7.90
N SER A 11 4.53 -12.48 7.20
CA SER A 11 4.58 -13.36 6.02
C SER A 11 4.24 -14.81 6.36
N GLU A 12 4.64 -15.27 7.56
CA GLU A 12 4.34 -16.61 8.08
C GLU A 12 2.86 -16.78 8.34
N TYR A 13 2.24 -15.81 9.05
CA TYR A 13 0.81 -15.84 9.33
C TYR A 13 -0.01 -15.85 8.03
N VAL A 14 0.34 -15.00 7.07
CA VAL A 14 -0.35 -14.96 5.77
C VAL A 14 -0.20 -16.28 5.02
N LYS A 15 1.00 -16.91 5.02
CA LYS A 15 1.20 -18.24 4.43
C LYS A 15 0.33 -19.29 5.10
N GLU A 16 0.29 -19.30 6.43
CA GLU A 16 -0.53 -20.25 7.21
C GLU A 16 -2.02 -20.11 6.83
N ARG A 17 -2.54 -18.89 6.75
CA ARG A 17 -3.93 -18.58 6.35
C ARG A 17 -4.26 -19.08 4.94
N TYR A 18 -3.29 -19.12 4.04
CA TYR A 18 -3.45 -19.58 2.66
C TYR A 18 -2.90 -21.01 2.41
N GLY A 19 -2.84 -21.84 3.43
CA GLY A 19 -2.47 -23.25 3.29
C GLY A 19 -0.98 -23.51 3.12
N GLY A 20 -0.13 -22.63 3.63
CA GLY A 20 1.32 -22.79 3.67
C GLY A 20 2.09 -22.06 2.56
N SER A 21 1.42 -21.31 1.66
CA SER A 21 2.10 -20.55 0.62
C SER A 21 1.39 -19.22 0.30
N MET A 22 2.08 -18.31 -0.35
CA MET A 22 1.49 -17.07 -0.87
C MET A 22 0.78 -17.27 -2.21
N LYS A 23 0.79 -18.49 -2.76
CA LYS A 23 0.25 -18.76 -4.09
C LYS A 23 -1.22 -18.37 -4.28
N PRO A 24 -2.16 -18.61 -3.35
CA PRO A 24 -3.54 -18.18 -3.52
C PRO A 24 -3.68 -16.67 -3.65
N LEU A 25 -2.91 -15.89 -2.88
CA LEU A 25 -2.87 -14.44 -2.98
C LEU A 25 -2.22 -13.99 -4.30
N ALA A 26 -1.13 -14.62 -4.71
CA ALA A 26 -0.46 -14.37 -5.98
C ALA A 26 -1.39 -14.63 -7.19
N ASP A 27 -2.12 -15.75 -7.17
CA ASP A 27 -3.10 -16.09 -8.21
C ASP A 27 -4.27 -15.09 -8.23
N ALA A 28 -4.69 -14.59 -7.07
CA ALA A 28 -5.72 -13.54 -6.98
C ALA A 28 -5.24 -12.20 -7.58
N VAL A 29 -3.98 -11.82 -7.33
CA VAL A 29 -3.38 -10.63 -7.95
C VAL A 29 -3.27 -10.84 -9.47
N LYS A 30 -2.76 -11.99 -9.93
CA LYS A 30 -2.63 -12.29 -11.35
C LYS A 30 -3.97 -12.30 -12.08
N SER A 31 -5.00 -12.89 -11.50
CA SER A 31 -6.34 -12.99 -12.11
C SER A 31 -7.15 -11.68 -12.10
N GLY A 32 -6.72 -10.68 -11.33
CA GLY A 32 -7.45 -9.40 -11.21
C GLY A 32 -8.53 -9.38 -10.12
N LYS A 33 -8.71 -10.47 -9.37
CA LYS A 33 -9.55 -10.43 -8.16
C LYS A 33 -9.01 -9.41 -7.16
N VAL A 34 -7.69 -9.35 -7.01
CA VAL A 34 -6.96 -8.28 -6.33
C VAL A 34 -6.24 -7.46 -7.39
N LEU A 35 -6.58 -6.18 -7.51
CA LEU A 35 -5.97 -5.30 -8.52
C LEU A 35 -4.47 -5.10 -8.24
N GLY A 36 -4.09 -5.05 -6.97
CA GLY A 36 -2.72 -4.88 -6.50
C GLY A 36 -2.64 -4.82 -4.98
N ILE A 37 -1.44 -4.59 -4.46
CA ILE A 37 -1.20 -4.48 -3.01
C ILE A 37 -0.52 -3.14 -2.71
N VAL A 38 -1.04 -2.41 -1.72
CA VAL A 38 -0.48 -1.12 -1.25
C VAL A 38 0.03 -1.27 0.17
N ASN A 39 1.25 -0.79 0.42
CA ASN A 39 1.72 -0.52 1.77
C ASN A 39 1.35 0.93 2.16
N LEU A 40 0.25 1.10 2.89
CA LEU A 40 -0.27 2.40 3.34
C LEU A 40 0.23 2.67 4.76
N VAL A 41 1.24 3.53 4.89
CA VAL A 41 2.08 3.61 6.09
C VAL A 41 2.49 5.04 6.43
N GLY A 42 3.25 5.19 7.50
CA GLY A 42 3.92 6.43 7.86
C GLY A 42 3.24 7.17 8.98
N CYS A 43 2.99 8.46 8.77
CA CYS A 43 2.56 9.40 9.82
C CYS A 43 1.11 9.84 9.63
N CYS A 44 0.60 10.57 10.65
CA CYS A 44 -0.54 11.46 10.53
C CYS A 44 -0.03 12.89 10.76
N ASN A 45 -0.27 13.81 9.82
CA ASN A 45 0.32 15.13 9.82
C ASN A 45 -0.64 16.19 10.36
N PRO A 46 -0.33 16.83 11.50
CA PRO A 46 -1.21 17.85 12.08
C PRO A 46 -1.28 19.15 11.28
N ARG A 47 -0.48 19.30 10.22
CA ARG A 47 -0.51 20.48 9.33
C ARG A 47 -1.52 20.37 8.19
N VAL A 48 -2.17 19.21 8.05
CA VAL A 48 -3.25 18.97 7.08
C VAL A 48 -4.53 18.61 7.85
N VAL A 49 -5.60 18.26 7.15
CA VAL A 49 -6.78 17.71 7.83
C VAL A 49 -6.42 16.33 8.38
N TYR A 50 -6.14 16.29 9.67
CA TYR A 50 -5.52 15.18 10.39
C TYR A 50 -6.23 13.84 10.16
N GLU A 51 -5.46 12.83 9.78
CA GLU A 51 -5.90 11.45 9.53
C GLU A 51 -6.84 11.26 8.32
N ARG A 52 -7.34 12.34 7.73
CA ARG A 52 -8.35 12.27 6.67
C ARG A 52 -7.82 11.67 5.39
N ALA A 53 -6.63 12.09 4.95
CA ALA A 53 -6.06 11.60 3.70
C ALA A 53 -5.76 10.10 3.75
N VAL A 54 -5.38 9.57 4.91
CA VAL A 54 -5.16 8.13 5.12
C VAL A 54 -6.45 7.35 4.92
N VAL A 55 -7.55 7.81 5.56
CA VAL A 55 -8.87 7.14 5.48
C VAL A 55 -9.47 7.25 4.07
N ASP A 56 -9.43 8.44 3.46
CA ASP A 56 -9.97 8.67 2.11
C ASP A 56 -9.25 7.82 1.05
N VAL A 57 -7.91 7.75 1.12
CA VAL A 57 -7.10 6.88 0.24
C VAL A 57 -7.44 5.43 0.47
N ALA A 58 -7.46 4.96 1.73
CA ALA A 58 -7.76 3.57 2.05
C ALA A 58 -9.13 3.14 1.52
N THR A 59 -10.17 3.94 1.79
CA THR A 59 -11.54 3.65 1.33
C THR A 59 -11.57 3.45 -0.18
N LYS A 60 -11.03 4.39 -0.94
CA LYS A 60 -11.04 4.32 -2.40
C LYS A 60 -10.23 3.15 -2.96
N LEU A 61 -9.13 2.78 -2.32
CA LEU A 61 -8.33 1.61 -2.70
C LEU A 61 -9.10 0.30 -2.46
N LEU A 62 -9.78 0.16 -1.31
CA LEU A 62 -10.57 -1.03 -1.00
C LEU A 62 -11.72 -1.23 -1.98
N GLU A 63 -12.46 -0.16 -2.32
CA GLU A 63 -13.53 -0.19 -3.33
C GLU A 63 -13.04 -0.70 -4.70
N ASN A 64 -11.75 -0.52 -5.00
CA ASN A 64 -11.11 -0.94 -6.24
C ASN A 64 -10.32 -2.27 -6.12
N ASN A 65 -10.68 -3.13 -5.17
CA ASN A 65 -10.08 -4.45 -4.98
C ASN A 65 -8.56 -4.40 -4.70
N ILE A 66 -8.07 -3.41 -4.00
CA ILE A 66 -6.67 -3.30 -3.62
C ILE A 66 -6.52 -3.73 -2.16
N LEU A 67 -5.67 -4.74 -1.93
CA LEU A 67 -5.30 -5.15 -0.58
C LEU A 67 -4.37 -4.11 0.04
N ILE A 68 -4.64 -3.73 1.29
CA ILE A 68 -3.83 -2.75 2.00
C ILE A 68 -3.06 -3.45 3.13
N LEU A 69 -1.74 -3.24 3.15
CA LEU A 69 -0.90 -3.48 4.31
C LEU A 69 -0.71 -2.13 5.01
N THR A 70 -0.75 -2.10 6.33
CA THR A 70 -0.59 -0.85 7.07
C THR A 70 0.30 -1.01 8.28
N ASN A 71 1.03 0.05 8.63
CA ASN A 71 1.84 0.12 9.84
C ASN A 71 2.07 1.57 10.32
N GLY A 72 2.61 1.69 11.52
CA GLY A 72 2.97 2.97 12.13
C GLY A 72 1.76 3.86 12.42
N CYS A 73 1.99 5.17 12.51
CA CYS A 73 0.94 6.12 12.87
C CYS A 73 -0.22 6.17 11.85
N ALA A 74 0.05 5.88 10.58
CA ALA A 74 -1.00 5.82 9.55
C ALA A 74 -2.00 4.68 9.77
N SER A 75 -1.63 3.63 10.52
CA SER A 75 -2.55 2.57 10.89
C SER A 75 -3.60 3.03 11.92
N PHE A 76 -3.27 4.03 12.73
CA PHE A 76 -4.13 4.46 13.83
C PHE A 76 -5.52 4.94 13.39
N PRO A 77 -5.68 5.83 12.39
CA PRO A 77 -7.00 6.19 11.88
C PRO A 77 -7.76 4.99 11.30
N LEU A 78 -7.07 4.03 10.68
CA LEU A 78 -7.69 2.84 10.12
C LEU A 78 -8.18 1.88 11.23
N LEU A 79 -7.42 1.75 12.33
CA LEU A 79 -7.83 1.02 13.53
C LEU A 79 -9.03 1.70 14.18
N LYS A 80 -8.97 3.02 14.43
CA LYS A 80 -10.06 3.79 15.07
C LYS A 80 -11.39 3.72 14.31
N THR A 81 -11.33 3.69 12.99
CA THR A 81 -12.50 3.62 12.12
C THR A 81 -13.00 2.20 11.87
N GLY A 82 -12.34 1.19 12.49
CA GLY A 82 -12.71 -0.21 12.34
C GLY A 82 -12.33 -0.84 10.99
N MET A 83 -11.51 -0.17 10.19
CA MET A 83 -11.13 -0.66 8.85
C MET A 83 -10.18 -1.87 8.89
N CYS A 84 -9.54 -2.13 10.05
CA CYS A 84 -8.74 -3.34 10.29
C CYS A 84 -9.56 -4.48 10.94
N ALA A 85 -10.87 -4.40 10.95
CA ALA A 85 -11.77 -5.45 11.41
C ALA A 85 -12.40 -6.20 10.22
N VAL A 86 -12.82 -7.44 10.45
CA VAL A 86 -13.50 -8.26 9.43
C VAL A 86 -14.73 -7.56 8.86
N LYS A 87 -15.50 -6.86 9.70
CA LYS A 87 -16.68 -6.09 9.28
C LYS A 87 -16.37 -5.08 8.16
N ALA A 88 -15.15 -4.56 8.10
CA ALA A 88 -14.76 -3.61 7.04
C ALA A 88 -14.67 -4.23 5.64
N GLN A 89 -14.86 -5.55 5.50
CA GLN A 89 -15.00 -6.19 4.18
C GLN A 89 -16.13 -5.58 3.36
N GLU A 90 -17.16 -5.01 3.99
CA GLU A 90 -18.25 -4.30 3.29
C GLU A 90 -17.76 -3.09 2.48
N LEU A 91 -16.61 -2.50 2.81
CA LEU A 91 -15.95 -1.42 2.04
C LEU A 91 -15.15 -1.96 0.85
N ALA A 92 -14.83 -3.23 0.84
CA ALA A 92 -13.99 -3.84 -0.19
C ALA A 92 -14.80 -4.21 -1.43
N GLY A 93 -14.20 -4.13 -2.60
CA GLY A 93 -14.77 -4.66 -3.82
C GLY A 93 -14.94 -6.19 -3.75
N GLU A 94 -15.80 -6.73 -4.60
CA GLU A 94 -16.16 -8.16 -4.61
C GLU A 94 -14.95 -9.08 -4.81
N GLY A 95 -14.01 -8.68 -5.68
CA GLY A 95 -12.80 -9.46 -5.95
C GLY A 95 -11.93 -9.62 -4.72
N LEU A 96 -11.68 -8.52 -3.98
CA LEU A 96 -10.91 -8.55 -2.74
C LEU A 96 -11.65 -9.39 -1.67
N ARG A 97 -12.93 -9.17 -1.47
CA ARG A 97 -13.73 -9.97 -0.53
C ARG A 97 -13.63 -11.47 -0.81
N SER A 98 -13.62 -11.87 -2.07
CA SER A 98 -13.58 -13.28 -2.46
C SER A 98 -12.33 -14.04 -1.98
N ILE A 99 -11.27 -13.33 -1.60
CA ILE A 99 -10.01 -13.94 -1.14
C ILE A 99 -9.78 -13.81 0.36
N LEU A 100 -10.56 -12.97 1.03
CA LEU A 100 -10.44 -12.74 2.47
C LEU A 100 -11.17 -13.82 3.29
N GLY A 101 -12.14 -14.50 2.68
CA GLY A 101 -12.99 -15.43 3.41
C GLY A 101 -13.87 -14.70 4.43
N ASP A 102 -14.31 -15.43 5.47
CA ASP A 102 -15.23 -14.89 6.48
C ASP A 102 -14.48 -14.27 7.69
N ASP A 103 -13.15 -14.29 7.70
CA ASP A 103 -12.37 -14.05 8.89
C ASP A 103 -11.13 -13.14 8.70
N LEU A 104 -10.83 -12.66 7.51
CA LEU A 104 -9.72 -11.72 7.32
C LEU A 104 -10.21 -10.30 7.04
N PRO A 105 -9.65 -9.26 7.69
CA PRO A 105 -9.96 -7.88 7.38
C PRO A 105 -9.40 -7.46 6.01
N PRO A 106 -9.94 -6.41 5.38
CA PRO A 106 -9.44 -5.94 4.09
C PRO A 106 -8.15 -5.09 4.20
N ILE A 107 -7.80 -4.68 5.42
CA ILE A 107 -6.54 -3.99 5.75
C ILE A 107 -5.78 -4.81 6.78
N TRP A 108 -4.56 -5.19 6.44
CA TRP A 108 -3.69 -6.00 7.29
C TRP A 108 -2.70 -5.12 8.05
N HIS A 109 -2.87 -5.01 9.35
CA HIS A 109 -1.93 -4.31 10.22
C HIS A 109 -0.71 -5.19 10.48
N VAL A 110 0.44 -4.81 9.93
CA VAL A 110 1.68 -5.61 10.00
C VAL A 110 2.58 -5.25 11.18
N GLY A 111 2.41 -4.07 11.79
CA GLY A 111 3.22 -3.62 12.93
C GLY A 111 3.43 -2.12 12.97
N GLU A 112 4.59 -1.69 13.47
CA GLU A 112 4.96 -0.29 13.61
C GLU A 112 5.76 0.25 12.40
N CYS A 113 6.10 1.53 12.42
CA CYS A 113 6.78 2.17 11.27
C CYS A 113 8.16 1.60 10.94
N VAL A 114 8.77 0.85 11.84
CA VAL A 114 10.02 0.11 11.62
C VAL A 114 9.79 -1.29 11.03
N ASP A 115 8.55 -1.77 11.01
CA ASP A 115 8.17 -3.11 10.55
C ASP A 115 7.88 -3.17 9.03
N ASN A 116 8.35 -2.19 8.25
CA ASN A 116 8.21 -2.22 6.78
C ASN A 116 8.85 -3.46 6.14
N THR A 117 9.78 -4.13 6.84
CA THR A 117 10.33 -5.43 6.43
C THR A 117 9.23 -6.47 6.27
N ARG A 118 8.25 -6.52 7.17
CA ARG A 118 7.11 -7.45 7.09
C ARG A 118 6.26 -7.22 5.84
N SER A 119 5.97 -5.95 5.51
CA SER A 119 5.29 -5.62 4.24
C SER A 119 6.11 -6.05 3.04
N THR A 120 7.42 -5.83 3.09
CA THR A 120 8.35 -6.22 2.01
C THR A 120 8.41 -7.74 1.85
N GLU A 121 8.40 -8.51 2.93
CA GLU A 121 8.35 -9.98 2.90
C GLU A 121 7.07 -10.51 2.26
N ILE A 122 5.92 -9.88 2.53
CA ILE A 122 4.65 -10.21 1.87
C ILE A 122 4.75 -9.89 0.38
N PHE A 123 5.25 -8.70 0.01
CA PHE A 123 5.45 -8.30 -1.39
C PHE A 123 6.37 -9.27 -2.11
N ALA A 124 7.53 -9.60 -1.52
CA ALA A 124 8.49 -10.52 -2.09
C ALA A 124 7.92 -11.94 -2.21
N GLY A 125 7.19 -12.40 -1.21
CA GLY A 125 6.55 -13.72 -1.23
C GLY A 125 5.55 -13.87 -2.36
N VAL A 126 4.67 -12.88 -2.55
CA VAL A 126 3.68 -12.89 -3.65
C VAL A 126 4.36 -12.77 -5.03
N ALA A 127 5.36 -11.91 -5.18
CA ALA A 127 6.11 -11.78 -6.43
C ALA A 127 6.88 -13.07 -6.76
N GLY A 128 7.51 -13.69 -5.76
CA GLY A 128 8.25 -14.95 -5.90
C GLY A 128 7.39 -16.11 -6.39
N GLU A 129 6.13 -16.24 -5.93
CA GLU A 129 5.19 -17.26 -6.41
C GLU A 129 4.87 -17.11 -7.92
N LEU A 130 5.03 -15.92 -8.48
CA LEU A 130 4.81 -15.63 -9.89
C LEU A 130 6.11 -15.59 -10.72
N GLY A 131 7.27 -15.75 -10.08
CA GLY A 131 8.57 -15.64 -10.73
C GLY A 131 8.87 -14.23 -11.23
N LEU A 132 8.33 -13.20 -10.58
CA LEU A 132 8.47 -11.79 -10.96
C LEU A 132 9.28 -11.00 -9.92
N GLU A 133 9.87 -9.88 -10.34
CA GLU A 133 10.48 -8.94 -9.44
C GLU A 133 9.41 -8.00 -8.85
N MET A 134 9.62 -7.52 -7.60
CA MET A 134 8.68 -6.62 -6.93
C MET A 134 8.40 -5.34 -7.74
N LYS A 135 9.40 -4.82 -8.46
CA LYS A 135 9.25 -3.62 -9.31
C LYS A 135 8.24 -3.79 -10.44
N ASP A 136 8.03 -5.03 -10.92
CA ASP A 136 7.15 -5.32 -12.05
C ASP A 136 5.70 -5.57 -11.58
N MET A 137 5.53 -5.92 -10.33
CA MET A 137 4.23 -6.20 -9.72
C MET A 137 3.36 -4.94 -9.58
N PRO A 138 2.02 -5.09 -9.54
CA PRO A 138 1.10 -3.99 -9.24
C PRO A 138 1.16 -3.63 -7.75
N TYR A 139 2.28 -3.08 -7.33
CA TYR A 139 2.55 -2.63 -5.96
C TYR A 139 2.74 -1.13 -5.89
N ALA A 140 2.38 -0.57 -4.75
CA ALA A 140 2.68 0.81 -4.40
C ALA A 140 2.94 0.95 -2.89
N MET A 141 3.68 1.98 -2.53
CA MET A 141 3.75 2.46 -1.16
C MET A 141 3.10 3.84 -1.09
N SER A 142 2.29 4.08 -0.09
CA SER A 142 1.69 5.39 0.15
C SER A 142 1.89 5.82 1.59
N SER A 143 2.32 7.06 1.78
CA SER A 143 2.33 7.75 3.07
C SER A 143 1.67 9.12 2.86
N PRO A 144 0.31 9.18 2.83
CA PRO A 144 -0.41 10.39 2.46
C PRO A 144 -0.04 11.58 3.33
N GLU A 145 0.06 11.33 4.63
CA GLU A 145 0.27 12.36 5.65
C GLU A 145 1.65 12.28 6.32
N TRP A 146 2.71 11.90 5.58
CA TRP A 146 4.03 11.86 6.20
C TRP A 146 4.39 13.20 6.87
N ALA A 147 5.00 13.15 8.05
CA ALA A 147 5.28 14.32 8.88
C ALA A 147 6.72 14.37 9.40
N ASN A 148 7.47 13.29 9.26
CA ASN A 148 8.85 13.19 9.73
C ASN A 148 9.72 12.34 8.79
N GLU A 149 11.00 12.28 9.11
CA GLU A 149 12.02 11.59 8.32
C GLU A 149 11.75 10.09 8.15
N LYS A 150 11.06 9.43 9.08
CA LYS A 150 10.76 7.98 8.97
C LYS A 150 9.75 7.68 7.88
N GLY A 151 8.71 8.51 7.76
CA GLY A 151 7.73 8.38 6.68
C GLY A 151 8.36 8.59 5.30
N LEU A 152 9.25 9.57 5.18
CA LEU A 152 9.99 9.84 3.96
C LEU A 152 11.08 8.78 3.72
N GLY A 153 11.77 8.32 4.77
CA GLY A 153 12.74 7.24 4.69
C GLY A 153 12.15 5.93 4.19
N ALA A 154 10.97 5.54 4.69
CA ALA A 154 10.24 4.38 4.18
C ALA A 154 9.93 4.54 2.68
N SER A 155 9.52 5.74 2.23
CA SER A 155 9.32 6.02 0.81
C SER A 155 10.58 5.76 -0.02
N TYR A 156 11.75 6.22 0.44
CA TYR A 156 13.00 5.95 -0.26
C TYR A 156 13.35 4.45 -0.30
N CYS A 157 13.13 3.71 0.79
CA CYS A 157 13.37 2.27 0.82
C CYS A 157 12.54 1.54 -0.24
N PHE A 158 11.24 1.84 -0.36
CA PHE A 158 10.40 1.23 -1.39
C PHE A 158 10.83 1.64 -2.81
N ARG A 159 11.26 2.88 -3.00
CA ARG A 159 11.78 3.34 -4.30
C ARG A 159 13.07 2.65 -4.72
N LEU A 160 13.96 2.35 -3.78
CA LEU A 160 15.16 1.55 -4.05
C LEU A 160 14.83 0.12 -4.52
N MET A 161 13.64 -0.38 -4.19
CA MET A 161 13.12 -1.66 -4.70
C MET A 161 12.34 -1.52 -6.02
N GLY A 162 12.35 -0.33 -6.64
CA GLY A 162 11.66 -0.04 -7.90
C GLY A 162 10.14 0.15 -7.74
N ILE A 163 9.65 0.35 -6.53
CA ILE A 163 8.22 0.55 -6.24
C ILE A 163 7.91 2.05 -6.19
N ASN A 164 6.92 2.49 -6.96
CA ASN A 164 6.45 3.87 -6.94
C ASN A 164 5.83 4.23 -5.59
N THR A 165 6.06 5.47 -5.15
CA THR A 165 5.53 5.98 -3.88
C THR A 165 4.62 7.18 -4.06
N TYR A 166 3.65 7.35 -3.14
CA TYR A 166 2.52 8.28 -3.29
C TYR A 166 2.27 9.04 -1.99
N HIS A 167 2.17 10.38 -2.07
CA HIS A 167 2.09 11.27 -0.93
C HIS A 167 1.15 12.44 -1.19
N CYS A 168 0.46 12.95 -0.15
CA CYS A 168 -0.27 14.22 -0.22
C CYS A 168 0.58 15.43 0.22
N VAL A 169 1.78 15.19 0.71
CA VAL A 169 2.71 16.22 1.21
C VAL A 169 4.01 16.18 0.40
N TYR A 170 4.48 17.34 -0.04
CA TYR A 170 5.74 17.45 -0.77
C TYR A 170 6.96 17.18 0.12
N PRO A 171 8.04 16.57 -0.41
CA PRO A 171 9.30 16.45 0.32
C PRO A 171 9.91 17.85 0.60
N PRO A 172 10.68 18.02 1.69
CA PRO A 172 11.19 19.32 2.13
C PRO A 172 12.44 19.72 1.34
N ALA A 173 12.36 19.74 0.02
CA ALA A 173 13.49 20.02 -0.88
C ALA A 173 13.26 21.29 -1.74
N HIS A 174 12.37 22.18 -1.30
CA HIS A 174 12.02 23.41 -2.05
C HIS A 174 13.18 24.39 -2.26
N GLY A 175 14.26 24.26 -1.49
CA GLY A 175 15.48 25.09 -1.67
C GLY A 175 16.28 24.78 -2.94
N SER A 176 16.01 23.66 -3.61
CA SER A 176 16.71 23.26 -4.84
C SER A 176 15.78 22.54 -5.80
N GLN A 177 15.51 23.17 -6.95
CA GLN A 177 14.68 22.58 -8.00
C GLN A 177 15.28 21.28 -8.55
N ASN A 178 16.61 21.22 -8.68
CA ASN A 178 17.29 20.01 -9.18
C ASN A 178 17.12 18.83 -8.21
N VAL A 179 17.26 19.08 -6.90
CA VAL A 179 17.02 18.05 -5.87
C VAL A 179 15.55 17.63 -5.87
N MET A 180 14.63 18.58 -5.95
CA MET A 180 13.20 18.28 -6.00
C MET A 180 12.85 17.41 -7.21
N ASN A 181 13.33 17.79 -8.40
CA ASN A 181 13.08 17.03 -9.63
C ASN A 181 13.63 15.59 -9.52
N TYR A 182 14.84 15.42 -8.98
CA TYR A 182 15.43 14.10 -8.77
C TYR A 182 14.64 13.26 -7.76
N ILE A 183 14.16 13.88 -6.69
CA ILE A 183 13.31 13.21 -5.69
C ILE A 183 12.01 12.74 -6.33
N LEU A 184 11.35 13.57 -7.11
CA LEU A 184 10.06 13.23 -7.72
C LEU A 184 10.22 12.21 -8.86
N ASP A 185 11.23 12.34 -9.69
CA ASP A 185 11.48 11.42 -10.80
C ASP A 185 12.91 10.85 -10.75
N SER A 186 13.03 9.66 -10.21
CA SER A 186 14.24 8.84 -10.26
C SER A 186 14.06 7.59 -11.13
N SER A 187 13.14 7.62 -12.09
CA SER A 187 12.83 6.47 -12.94
C SER A 187 14.06 5.93 -13.68
N LYS A 188 14.97 6.82 -14.09
CA LYS A 188 16.22 6.46 -14.79
C LYS A 188 17.29 5.84 -13.87
N THR A 189 17.27 6.11 -12.58
CA THR A 189 18.29 5.67 -11.62
C THR A 189 17.79 4.58 -10.69
N LEU A 190 16.57 4.70 -10.20
CA LEU A 190 15.95 3.76 -9.25
C LEU A 190 14.82 2.93 -9.87
N GLY A 191 14.40 3.22 -11.10
CA GLY A 191 13.24 2.57 -11.71
C GLY A 191 11.90 2.96 -11.10
N SER A 192 11.86 4.03 -10.31
CA SER A 192 10.67 4.42 -9.54
C SER A 192 10.51 5.94 -9.45
N THR A 193 9.28 6.37 -9.14
CA THR A 193 8.91 7.77 -8.96
C THR A 193 8.31 8.02 -7.59
N MET A 194 8.41 9.27 -7.10
CA MET A 194 7.64 9.79 -5.97
C MET A 194 6.53 10.67 -6.52
N ASN A 195 5.30 10.23 -6.36
CA ASN A 195 4.13 10.96 -6.85
C ASN A 195 3.53 11.77 -5.72
N VAL A 196 3.37 13.07 -5.93
CA VAL A 196 2.73 13.95 -4.96
C VAL A 196 1.43 14.50 -5.55
N GLU A 197 0.35 14.33 -4.80
CA GLU A 197 -0.97 14.85 -5.11
C GLU A 197 -1.67 15.23 -3.82
N VAL A 198 -1.98 16.49 -3.66
CA VAL A 198 -2.54 17.04 -2.41
C VAL A 198 -3.96 16.54 -2.13
N ASP A 199 -4.72 16.28 -3.19
CA ASP A 199 -6.06 15.68 -3.08
C ASP A 199 -5.94 14.15 -2.88
N PRO A 200 -6.38 13.60 -1.74
CA PRO A 200 -6.23 12.19 -1.43
C PRO A 200 -7.00 11.27 -2.39
N LEU A 201 -8.15 11.71 -2.89
CA LEU A 201 -8.93 10.90 -3.83
C LEU A 201 -8.25 10.84 -5.20
N LYS A 202 -7.64 11.93 -5.66
CA LYS A 202 -6.83 11.94 -6.87
C LYS A 202 -5.52 11.16 -6.68
N LEU A 203 -4.93 11.19 -5.48
CA LEU A 203 -3.78 10.34 -5.18
C LEU A 203 -4.13 8.86 -5.32
N ALA A 204 -5.27 8.44 -4.77
CA ALA A 204 -5.77 7.07 -4.93
C ALA A 204 -6.01 6.70 -6.40
N ASP A 205 -6.55 7.62 -7.23
CA ASP A 205 -6.70 7.40 -8.67
C ASP A 205 -5.36 7.14 -9.36
N LYS A 206 -4.31 7.91 -9.02
CA LYS A 206 -2.96 7.68 -9.56
C LYS A 206 -2.38 6.33 -9.16
N ILE A 207 -2.65 5.86 -7.94
CA ILE A 207 -2.24 4.52 -7.47
C ILE A 207 -2.95 3.45 -8.30
N ILE A 208 -4.27 3.55 -8.44
CA ILE A 208 -5.10 2.62 -9.20
C ILE A 208 -4.66 2.56 -10.67
N GLU A 209 -4.42 3.71 -11.29
CA GLU A 209 -3.93 3.80 -12.67
C GLU A 209 -2.56 3.13 -12.83
N ASN A 210 -1.62 3.39 -11.92
CA ASN A 210 -0.31 2.72 -11.93
C ASN A 210 -0.44 1.20 -11.86
N MET A 211 -1.33 0.68 -11.00
CA MET A 211 -1.56 -0.76 -10.90
C MET A 211 -2.12 -1.34 -12.20
N LYS A 212 -3.10 -0.68 -12.81
CA LYS A 212 -3.64 -1.08 -14.11
C LYS A 212 -2.56 -1.09 -15.20
N ASN A 213 -1.70 -0.07 -15.23
CA ASN A 213 -0.59 0.01 -16.18
C ASN A 213 0.44 -1.12 -15.97
N LYS A 214 0.79 -1.45 -14.73
CA LYS A 214 1.66 -2.58 -14.39
C LYS A 214 1.05 -3.91 -14.85
N ARG A 215 -0.22 -4.16 -14.57
CA ARG A 215 -0.95 -5.35 -15.00
C ARG A 215 -0.98 -5.48 -16.53
N LYS A 216 -1.26 -4.37 -17.23
CA LYS A 216 -1.24 -4.33 -18.70
C LYS A 216 0.15 -4.65 -19.25
N ALA A 217 1.21 -4.12 -18.64
CA ALA A 217 2.60 -4.42 -19.03
C ALA A 217 2.95 -5.91 -18.85
N LEU A 218 2.36 -6.57 -17.85
CA LEU A 218 2.50 -8.01 -17.61
C LEU A 218 1.58 -8.87 -18.53
N GLY A 219 0.73 -8.24 -19.35
CA GLY A 219 -0.21 -8.96 -20.21
C GLY A 219 -1.37 -9.63 -19.45
N TRP A 220 -1.65 -9.20 -18.22
CA TRP A 220 -2.71 -9.77 -17.38
C TRP A 220 -4.09 -9.20 -17.70
N ASP A 221 -4.15 -7.96 -18.16
CA ASP A 221 -5.38 -7.29 -18.61
C ASP A 221 -5.27 -7.03 -20.11
N LYS A 222 -6.26 -7.51 -20.86
CA LYS A 222 -6.35 -7.34 -22.33
C LYS A 222 -6.91 -5.97 -22.70
#